data_5127be9fd8004f7b63c10e1d2fe5c30b
#
_entry.id   5127be9fd8004f7b63c10e1d2fe5c30b
#
_cell.length_a   1.000
_cell.length_b   1.000
_cell.length_c   1.000
_cell.angle_alpha   90.00
_cell.angle_beta   90.00
_cell.angle_gamma   90.00
#
_symmetry.space_group_name_H-M   'P 1'
#
loop_
_entity.id
_entity.type
_entity.pdbx_description
1 polymer ?
#
loop_
_entity_poly.entity_id
_entity_poly.type
_entity_poly.pdbx_seq_one_letter_code
_entity_poly.pdbx_strand_id
1 'polypeptide(L)'
;MQSLPKIIHARSFADRTIEIQFANGAEGKFNFEDFFEYRGYYDFLKDVSNFLKISVDPHGHFVFWTNAESEEDIELDPNIAYSICTNEKIIHDNKIVFDPSLGKNAWMRKNS
;
A
#
# COMPACT_ATOMS: atom_id res chain seq x y z
N MET A 1 9.85 12.31 -15.66
CA MET A 1 9.12 11.50 -14.70
C MET A 1 9.54 11.84 -13.29
N GLN A 2 8.60 12.10 -12.44
CA GLN A 2 8.93 12.43 -11.06
C GLN A 2 9.04 11.18 -10.23
N SER A 3 10.04 11.16 -9.36
CA SER A 3 10.18 10.08 -8.39
C SER A 3 9.15 10.26 -7.29
N LEU A 4 8.69 9.17 -6.74
CA LEU A 4 7.85 9.24 -5.56
C LEU A 4 8.67 9.77 -4.37
N PRO A 5 8.03 10.52 -3.48
CA PRO A 5 8.72 10.91 -2.25
C PRO A 5 9.01 9.67 -1.40
N LYS A 6 10.04 9.77 -0.59
CA LYS A 6 10.39 8.66 0.30
C LYS A 6 9.38 8.54 1.42
N ILE A 7 9.18 7.32 1.88
CA ILE A 7 8.35 7.05 3.05
C ILE A 7 9.22 7.20 4.27
N ILE A 8 8.79 8.01 5.23
CA ILE A 8 9.55 8.26 6.44
C ILE A 8 8.94 7.61 7.67
N HIS A 9 7.69 7.19 7.58
CA HIS A 9 7.01 6.55 8.72
C HIS A 9 5.85 5.70 8.21
N ALA A 10 5.65 4.54 8.83
CA ALA A 10 4.49 3.71 8.57
C ALA A 10 4.10 2.98 9.85
N ARG A 11 2.81 2.78 10.02
CA ARG A 11 2.27 2.10 11.18
C ARG A 11 1.00 1.35 10.80
N SER A 12 0.84 0.15 11.33
CA SER A 12 -0.36 -0.64 11.10
C SER A 12 -1.09 -0.89 12.42
N PHE A 13 -2.40 -1.04 12.34
CA PHE A 13 -3.26 -1.15 13.52
C PHE A 13 -4.10 -2.43 13.44
N ALA A 14 -4.58 -2.88 14.59
CA ALA A 14 -5.35 -4.12 14.67
C ALA A 14 -6.66 -4.07 13.87
N ASP A 15 -7.20 -2.88 13.65
CA ASP A 15 -8.42 -2.71 12.85
C ASP A 15 -8.12 -2.70 11.35
N ARG A 16 -6.88 -3.03 10.96
CA ARG A 16 -6.43 -3.13 9.57
C ARG A 16 -6.17 -1.78 8.91
N THR A 17 -6.06 -0.73 9.71
CA THR A 17 -5.67 0.59 9.22
C THR A 17 -4.16 0.66 9.06
N ILE A 18 -3.71 1.34 8.02
CA ILE A 18 -2.30 1.65 7.78
C ILE A 18 -2.17 3.16 7.69
N GLU A 19 -1.15 3.68 8.37
CA GLU A 19 -0.83 5.11 8.36
C GLU A 19 0.54 5.26 7.73
N ILE A 20 0.69 6.16 6.77
CA ILE A 20 1.96 6.37 6.08
C ILE A 20 2.23 7.88 5.98
N GLN A 21 3.47 8.26 6.22
CA GLN A 21 3.95 9.63 6.04
C GLN A 21 5.09 9.63 5.04
N PHE A 22 5.06 10.61 4.15
CA PHE A 22 6.06 10.76 3.09
C PHE A 22 6.92 12.00 3.35
N ALA A 23 8.13 12.00 2.80
CA ALA A 23 9.10 13.07 3.03
C ALA A 23 8.68 14.43 2.48
N ASN A 24 7.75 14.45 1.53
CA ASN A 24 7.26 15.72 0.97
C ASN A 24 6.10 16.32 1.77
N GLY A 25 5.78 15.74 2.92
CA GLY A 25 4.69 16.22 3.75
C GLY A 25 3.35 15.52 3.51
N ALA A 26 3.24 14.74 2.45
CA ALA A 26 2.01 13.99 2.22
C ALA A 26 1.89 12.90 3.28
N GLU A 27 0.67 12.63 3.69
CA GLU A 27 0.41 11.57 4.64
C GLU A 27 -1.01 11.08 4.45
N GLY A 28 -1.28 9.87 4.90
CA GLY A 28 -2.61 9.31 4.80
C GLY A 28 -2.80 8.11 5.69
N LYS A 29 -4.05 7.76 5.85
CA LYS A 29 -4.46 6.65 6.69
C LYS A 29 -5.60 5.95 5.96
N PHE A 30 -5.50 4.65 5.81
CA PHE A 30 -6.52 3.92 5.07
C PHE A 30 -6.66 2.50 5.63
N ASN A 31 -7.81 1.89 5.39
CA ASN A 31 -8.03 0.51 5.79
C ASN A 31 -7.59 -0.40 4.66
N PHE A 32 -6.69 -1.34 4.98
CA PHE A 32 -6.15 -2.27 4.00
C PHE A 32 -7.26 -3.05 3.29
N GLU A 33 -8.31 -3.41 4.03
CA GLU A 33 -9.40 -4.21 3.47
C GLU A 33 -10.28 -3.45 2.49
N ASP A 34 -10.17 -2.13 2.46
CA ASP A 34 -10.91 -1.35 1.47
C ASP A 34 -10.33 -1.51 0.07
N PHE A 35 -9.07 -1.97 -0.04
CA PHE A 35 -8.38 -2.06 -1.33
C PHE A 35 -7.86 -3.45 -1.66
N PHE A 36 -7.60 -4.28 -0.66
CA PHE A 36 -6.91 -5.56 -0.84
C PHE A 36 -7.63 -6.70 -0.15
N GLU A 37 -7.36 -7.91 -0.63
CA GLU A 37 -7.90 -9.13 -0.02
C GLU A 37 -6.76 -9.97 0.53
N TYR A 38 -7.05 -10.76 1.57
CA TYR A 38 -6.04 -11.61 2.22
C TYR A 38 -5.98 -12.95 1.52
N ARG A 39 -5.54 -12.95 0.29
CA ARG A 39 -5.30 -14.20 -0.43
C ARG A 39 -4.15 -14.00 -1.40
N GLY A 40 -3.57 -15.13 -1.82
CA GLY A 40 -2.39 -15.10 -2.67
C GLY A 40 -1.25 -14.40 -1.97
N TYR A 41 -0.75 -13.36 -2.60
CA TYR A 41 0.41 -12.62 -2.11
C TYR A 41 0.21 -12.07 -0.70
N TYR A 42 -1.01 -11.66 -0.36
CA TYR A 42 -1.29 -11.04 0.95
C TYR A 42 -1.88 -11.99 1.98
N ASP A 43 -1.92 -13.29 1.70
CA ASP A 43 -2.49 -14.26 2.62
C ASP A 43 -1.84 -14.24 4.00
N PHE A 44 -0.53 -13.99 4.04
CA PHE A 44 0.24 -13.89 5.27
C PHE A 44 -0.32 -12.83 6.23
N LEU A 45 -0.91 -11.76 5.69
CA LEU A 45 -1.42 -10.65 6.48
C LEU A 45 -2.80 -10.91 7.09
N LYS A 46 -3.40 -12.05 6.77
CA LYS A 46 -4.67 -12.44 7.33
C LYS A 46 -4.59 -12.56 8.86
N ASP A 47 -3.44 -13.00 9.36
CA ASP A 47 -3.17 -13.07 10.79
C ASP A 47 -2.80 -11.66 11.26
N VAL A 48 -3.59 -11.10 12.19
CA VAL A 48 -3.38 -9.73 12.65
C VAL A 48 -2.00 -9.53 13.27
N SER A 49 -1.44 -10.55 13.92
CA SER A 49 -0.12 -10.43 14.51
C SER A 49 0.95 -10.19 13.45
N ASN A 50 0.77 -10.76 12.26
CA ASN A 50 1.67 -10.50 11.13
C ASN A 50 1.43 -9.11 10.56
N PHE A 51 0.17 -8.72 10.44
CA PHE A 51 -0.19 -7.41 9.90
C PHE A 51 0.40 -6.26 10.73
N LEU A 52 0.49 -6.45 12.03
CA LEU A 52 0.98 -5.40 12.93
C LEU A 52 2.49 -5.15 12.82
N LYS A 53 3.20 -5.98 12.08
CA LYS A 53 4.66 -5.88 11.97
C LYS A 53 5.12 -5.17 10.71
N ILE A 54 4.42 -4.12 10.30
CA ILE A 54 4.80 -3.35 9.13
C ILE A 54 6.14 -2.65 9.36
N SER A 55 6.96 -2.57 8.31
CA SER A 55 8.26 -1.91 8.36
C SER A 55 8.42 -1.00 7.16
N VAL A 56 9.34 -0.05 7.27
CA VAL A 56 9.68 0.84 6.17
C VAL A 56 11.05 0.42 5.63
N ASP A 57 11.15 0.29 4.30
CA ASP A 57 12.42 0.04 3.65
C ASP A 57 13.48 1.04 4.13
N PRO A 58 14.73 0.61 4.39
CA PRO A 58 15.77 1.54 4.87
C PRO A 58 15.99 2.77 3.99
N HIS A 59 15.70 2.67 2.69
CA HIS A 59 15.82 3.80 1.78
C HIS A 59 14.51 4.54 1.56
N GLY A 60 13.45 4.12 2.26
CA GLY A 60 12.13 4.77 2.17
C GLY A 60 11.37 4.50 0.90
N HIS A 61 11.70 3.43 0.17
CA HIS A 61 11.08 3.16 -1.13
C HIS A 61 9.71 2.51 -1.03
N PHE A 62 9.47 1.73 0.03
CA PHE A 62 8.19 1.02 0.19
C PHE A 62 8.00 0.60 1.65
N VAL A 63 6.80 0.14 1.96
CA VAL A 63 6.53 -0.52 3.24
C VAL A 63 6.40 -2.01 3.00
N PHE A 64 6.71 -2.81 3.99
CA PHE A 64 6.71 -4.25 3.83
C PHE A 64 6.50 -4.99 5.14
N TRP A 65 6.20 -6.28 5.02
CA TRP A 65 6.11 -7.21 6.14
C TRP A 65 6.99 -8.40 5.79
N THR A 66 7.74 -8.92 6.75
CA THR A 66 8.60 -10.08 6.51
C THR A 66 7.92 -11.34 7.02
N ASN A 67 7.83 -12.35 6.15
CA ASN A 67 7.38 -13.67 6.56
C ASN A 67 8.63 -14.44 6.97
N ALA A 68 8.81 -14.59 8.29
CA ALA A 68 10.03 -15.21 8.83
C ALA A 68 10.20 -16.67 8.41
N GLU A 69 9.08 -17.36 8.16
CA GLU A 69 9.16 -18.78 7.78
C GLU A 69 9.68 -18.97 6.36
N SER A 70 9.21 -18.15 5.43
CA SER A 70 9.64 -18.25 4.04
C SER A 70 10.78 -17.31 3.71
N GLU A 71 11.12 -16.40 4.63
CA GLU A 71 12.13 -15.37 4.44
C GLU A 71 11.81 -14.44 3.28
N GLU A 72 10.53 -14.31 2.97
CA GLU A 72 10.08 -13.41 1.90
C GLU A 72 9.48 -12.15 2.47
N ASP A 73 9.71 -11.04 1.76
CA ASP A 73 9.08 -9.79 2.11
C ASP A 73 7.81 -9.62 1.30
N ILE A 74 6.77 -9.15 1.96
CA ILE A 74 5.50 -8.82 1.30
C ILE A 74 5.44 -7.30 1.25
N GLU A 75 5.49 -6.75 0.04
CA GLU A 75 5.59 -5.32 -0.15
C GLU A 75 4.28 -4.72 -0.61
N LEU A 76 4.03 -3.50 -0.16
CA LEU A 76 2.92 -2.70 -0.68
C LEU A 76 3.50 -1.78 -1.74
N ASP A 77 2.93 -1.81 -2.94
CA ASP A 77 3.40 -0.98 -4.05
C ASP A 77 3.37 0.49 -3.63
N PRO A 78 4.51 1.19 -3.70
CA PRO A 78 4.55 2.58 -3.23
C PRO A 78 3.72 3.54 -4.08
N ASN A 79 3.52 3.26 -5.36
CA ASN A 79 2.65 4.09 -6.20
C ASN A 79 1.20 3.97 -5.74
N ILE A 80 0.79 2.76 -5.43
CA ILE A 80 -0.56 2.51 -4.93
C ILE A 80 -0.74 3.16 -3.56
N ALA A 81 0.24 2.99 -2.67
CA ALA A 81 0.18 3.58 -1.34
C ALA A 81 0.08 5.10 -1.42
N TYR A 82 0.89 5.73 -2.27
CA TYR A 82 0.88 7.18 -2.42
C TYR A 82 -0.45 7.66 -3.00
N SER A 83 -0.96 6.95 -4.01
CA SER A 83 -2.25 7.25 -4.63
C SER A 83 -3.38 7.22 -3.59
N ILE A 84 -3.40 6.19 -2.75
CA ILE A 84 -4.44 6.07 -1.72
C ILE A 84 -4.32 7.21 -0.71
N CYS A 85 -3.10 7.49 -0.25
CA CYS A 85 -2.88 8.51 0.77
C CYS A 85 -3.20 9.92 0.29
N THR A 86 -2.99 10.21 -0.99
CA THR A 86 -3.26 11.52 -1.55
C THR A 86 -4.60 11.61 -2.27
N ASN A 87 -5.28 10.48 -2.41
CA ASN A 87 -6.54 10.36 -3.16
C ASN A 87 -6.38 10.82 -4.61
N GLU A 88 -5.21 10.53 -5.18
CA GLU A 88 -4.91 10.88 -6.58
C GLU A 88 -4.92 9.64 -7.46
N LYS A 89 -5.54 9.75 -8.61
CA LYS A 89 -5.61 8.65 -9.56
C LYS A 89 -4.23 8.38 -10.17
N ILE A 90 -3.97 7.12 -10.49
CA ILE A 90 -2.78 6.77 -11.27
C ILE A 90 -3.18 6.66 -12.72
N ILE A 91 -2.51 7.43 -13.57
CA ILE A 91 -2.82 7.50 -14.99
C ILE A 91 -1.62 7.00 -15.79
N HIS A 92 -1.87 6.14 -16.77
CA HIS A 92 -0.84 5.62 -17.65
C HIS A 92 -1.38 5.63 -19.07
N ASP A 93 -0.63 6.22 -20.00
CA ASP A 93 -1.04 6.36 -21.41
C ASP A 93 -2.43 6.99 -21.53
N ASN A 94 -2.65 8.05 -20.75
CA ASN A 94 -3.91 8.81 -20.74
C ASN A 94 -5.11 8.00 -20.26
N LYS A 95 -4.85 6.87 -19.59
CA LYS A 95 -5.92 6.05 -19.02
C LYS A 95 -5.73 5.93 -17.53
N ILE A 96 -6.83 5.96 -16.81
CA ILE A 96 -6.81 5.74 -15.35
C ILE A 96 -6.60 4.26 -15.12
N VAL A 97 -5.54 3.90 -14.41
CA VAL A 97 -5.26 2.50 -14.07
C VAL A 97 -5.61 2.19 -12.62
N PHE A 98 -5.67 3.19 -11.79
CA PHE A 98 -6.05 3.02 -10.38
C PHE A 98 -6.73 4.29 -9.89
N ASP A 99 -7.90 4.15 -9.30
CA ASP A 99 -8.66 5.28 -8.73
C ASP A 99 -8.98 4.96 -7.27
N PRO A 100 -8.27 5.57 -6.33
CA PRO A 100 -8.43 5.22 -4.91
C PRO A 100 -9.83 5.55 -4.37
N SER A 101 -10.57 6.44 -5.01
CA SER A 101 -11.91 6.78 -4.55
C SER A 101 -12.91 5.63 -4.71
N LEU A 102 -12.54 4.61 -5.48
CA LEU A 102 -13.45 3.50 -5.77
C LEU A 102 -13.24 2.28 -4.86
N GLY A 103 -12.33 2.37 -3.88
CA GLY A 103 -12.11 1.29 -2.93
C GLY A 103 -11.74 -0.02 -3.61
N LYS A 104 -12.49 -1.08 -3.37
CA LYS A 104 -12.19 -2.39 -3.97
C LYS A 104 -12.31 -2.41 -5.48
N ASN A 105 -12.94 -1.43 -6.06
CA ASN A 105 -13.06 -1.29 -7.50
C ASN A 105 -12.02 -0.33 -8.07
N ALA A 106 -11.00 0.01 -7.26
CA ALA A 106 -10.00 1.01 -7.64
C ALA A 106 -9.16 0.59 -8.84
N TRP A 107 -8.87 -0.71 -8.97
CA TRP A 107 -8.08 -1.21 -10.09
C TRP A 107 -8.92 -1.23 -11.36
N MET A 108 -8.46 -0.50 -12.38
CA MET A 108 -9.16 -0.47 -13.66
C MET A 108 -8.72 -1.64 -14.51
N ARG A 109 -9.67 -2.50 -14.85
CA ARG A 109 -9.34 -3.65 -15.67
C ARG A 109 -9.40 -3.30 -17.13
N LYS A 110 -8.49 -3.86 -17.90
CA LYS A 110 -8.45 -3.59 -19.30
C LYS A 110 -9.59 -4.23 -20.03
N ASN A 111 -9.88 -5.42 -19.69
CA ASN A 111 -10.85 -6.14 -20.40
C ASN A 111 -11.82 -6.65 -19.49
N SER A 112 -12.60 -5.90 -19.16
CA SER A 112 -13.60 -6.39 -18.30
C SER A 112 -14.63 -7.10 -19.03
#